data_9e63d3101e16e712314d14c4907331da
#
_entry.id   9e63d3101e16e712314d14c4907331da
#
_cell.length_a   1.000
_cell.length_b   1.000
_cell.length_c   1.000
_cell.angle_alpha   90.00
_cell.angle_beta   90.00
_cell.angle_gamma   90.00
#
_symmetry.space_group_name_H-M   'P 1'
#
loop_
_entity.id
_entity.type
_entity.pdbx_description
1 polymer ?
#
loop_
_entity_poly.entity_id
_entity_poly.type
_entity_poly.pdbx_seq_one_letter_code
_entity_poly.pdbx_strand_id
1 'polypeptide(L)'
;MEIENHIFKKIKFVNSPNFNERPENTKISLIVIHSISLPPNVYGNNYVEDFFMNKLIISDHDYFQEIQDMKVSSHLYIKRTGEIIQ
;
A
#
# COMPACT_ATOMS: atom_id res chain seq x y z
N MET A 1 -9.05 -17.41 7.64
CA MET A 1 -9.17 -16.16 6.87
C MET A 1 -9.71 -16.48 5.49
N GLU A 2 -10.83 -15.88 5.10
CA GLU A 2 -11.48 -16.19 3.82
C GLU A 2 -11.04 -15.23 2.73
N ILE A 3 -10.89 -15.76 1.51
CA ILE A 3 -10.50 -14.99 0.32
C ILE A 3 -11.55 -15.18 -0.76
N GLU A 4 -11.95 -14.08 -1.41
CA GLU A 4 -12.85 -14.10 -2.56
C GLU A 4 -12.32 -13.13 -3.62
N ASN A 5 -12.16 -13.61 -4.87
CA ASN A 5 -11.60 -12.82 -5.98
C ASN A 5 -10.26 -12.15 -5.62
N HIS A 6 -9.37 -12.90 -4.95
CA HIS A 6 -8.05 -12.44 -4.50
C HIS A 6 -8.11 -11.36 -3.39
N ILE A 7 -9.27 -11.18 -2.74
CA ILE A 7 -9.45 -10.20 -1.66
C ILE A 7 -9.85 -10.93 -0.39
N PHE A 8 -9.18 -10.63 0.72
CA PHE A 8 -9.54 -11.19 2.03
C PHE A 8 -10.85 -10.60 2.51
N LYS A 9 -11.78 -11.45 2.91
CA LYS A 9 -12.99 -11.01 3.59
C LYS A 9 -12.65 -10.53 5.00
N LYS A 10 -13.38 -9.54 5.50
CA LYS A 10 -13.24 -8.98 6.87
C LYS A 10 -11.91 -8.25 7.13
N ILE A 11 -11.11 -8.00 6.11
CA ILE A 11 -9.93 -7.15 6.20
C ILE A 11 -10.27 -5.79 5.58
N LYS A 12 -9.90 -4.71 6.24
CA LYS A 12 -10.13 -3.36 5.74
C LYS A 12 -9.60 -3.22 4.33
N PHE A 13 -10.43 -2.77 3.41
CA PHE A 13 -10.07 -2.57 2.01
C PHE A 13 -9.98 -1.08 1.70
N VAL A 14 -8.85 -0.67 1.15
CA VAL A 14 -8.63 0.69 0.67
C VAL A 14 -8.30 0.59 -0.82
N ASN A 15 -9.21 1.09 -1.66
CA ASN A 15 -9.11 0.93 -3.10
C ASN A 15 -8.13 1.95 -3.70
N SER A 16 -6.85 1.58 -3.79
CA SER A 16 -5.85 2.41 -4.44
C SER A 16 -6.05 2.46 -5.95
N PRO A 17 -5.89 3.62 -6.60
CA PRO A 17 -5.89 3.70 -8.06
C PRO A 17 -4.59 3.21 -8.70
N ASN A 18 -3.57 2.89 -7.92
CA ASN A 18 -2.23 2.54 -8.40
C ASN A 18 -2.09 1.04 -8.61
N PHE A 19 -2.70 0.52 -9.66
CA PHE A 19 -2.59 -0.89 -10.02
C PHE A 19 -2.74 -1.08 -11.53
N ASN A 20 -2.26 -2.24 -12.02
CA ASN A 20 -2.47 -2.69 -13.39
C ASN A 20 -3.23 -4.02 -13.37
N GLU A 21 -3.99 -4.25 -14.44
CA GLU A 21 -4.61 -5.55 -14.64
C GLU A 21 -3.54 -6.62 -14.86
N ARG A 22 -3.74 -7.80 -14.25
CA ARG A 22 -2.86 -8.94 -14.49
C ARG A 22 -3.13 -9.49 -15.90
N PRO A 23 -2.09 -9.77 -16.70
CA PRO A 23 -2.30 -10.41 -18.01
C PRO A 23 -3.06 -11.74 -17.88
N GLU A 24 -3.90 -12.05 -18.87
CA GLU A 24 -4.64 -13.31 -18.89
C GLU A 24 -3.70 -14.50 -18.80
N ASN A 25 -4.16 -15.57 -18.13
CA ASN A 25 -3.41 -16.82 -17.96
C ASN A 25 -2.09 -16.69 -17.20
N THR A 26 -1.89 -15.57 -16.50
CA THR A 26 -0.71 -15.38 -15.66
C THR A 26 -0.91 -16.11 -14.34
N LYS A 27 0.05 -16.97 -13.98
CA LYS A 27 0.08 -17.61 -12.67
C LYS A 27 0.85 -16.74 -11.68
N ILE A 28 0.34 -16.65 -10.46
CA ILE A 28 1.08 -16.02 -9.37
C ILE A 28 2.20 -16.99 -8.98
N SER A 29 3.45 -16.55 -9.11
CA SER A 29 4.63 -17.38 -8.86
C SER A 29 5.60 -16.76 -7.87
N LEU A 30 5.36 -15.52 -7.42
CA LEU A 30 6.30 -14.79 -6.57
C LEU A 30 5.55 -13.96 -5.54
N ILE A 31 6.04 -13.97 -4.30
CA ILE A 31 5.61 -13.07 -3.24
C ILE A 31 6.77 -12.12 -2.95
N VAL A 32 6.53 -10.82 -3.05
CA VAL A 32 7.52 -9.80 -2.75
C VAL A 32 7.21 -9.18 -1.40
N ILE A 33 8.19 -9.22 -0.49
CA ILE A 33 8.08 -8.60 0.82
C ILE A 33 8.96 -7.36 0.83
N HIS A 34 8.37 -6.23 1.17
CA HIS A 34 9.03 -4.94 1.16
C HIS A 34 8.69 -4.15 2.43
N SER A 35 9.66 -3.44 2.98
CA SER A 35 9.39 -2.57 4.13
C SER A 35 9.15 -1.14 3.66
N ILE A 36 8.30 -0.42 4.39
CA ILE A 36 7.99 0.97 4.10
C ILE A 36 7.66 1.73 5.39
N SER A 37 8.11 2.96 5.45
CA SER A 37 7.68 3.93 6.47
C SER A 37 7.73 5.33 5.85
N LEU A 38 6.83 6.22 6.27
CA LEU A 38 6.77 7.60 5.79
C LEU A 38 6.54 8.54 6.98
N PRO A 39 7.43 9.51 7.22
CA PRO A 39 8.77 9.60 6.62
C PRO A 39 9.64 8.39 7.01
N PRO A 40 10.82 8.19 6.39
CA PRO A 40 11.65 7.04 6.72
C PRO A 40 11.88 6.88 8.23
N ASN A 41 11.71 5.65 8.73
CA ASN A 41 11.85 5.28 10.15
C ASN A 41 10.83 5.94 11.09
N VAL A 42 9.74 6.49 10.55
CA VAL A 42 8.63 7.04 11.35
C VAL A 42 7.39 6.18 11.13
N TYR A 43 6.76 5.77 12.22
CA TYR A 43 5.64 4.82 12.21
C TYR A 43 4.45 5.40 13.00
N GLY A 44 3.29 4.74 12.90
CA GLY A 44 2.11 5.11 13.67
C GLY A 44 1.29 6.27 13.08
N ASN A 45 1.43 6.54 11.80
CA ASN A 45 0.67 7.56 11.07
C ASN A 45 -0.06 6.95 9.88
N ASN A 46 -0.76 7.78 9.10
CA ASN A 46 -1.52 7.35 7.91
C ASN A 46 -0.84 7.76 6.60
N TYR A 47 0.42 8.15 6.61
CA TYR A 47 1.09 8.65 5.41
C TYR A 47 1.27 7.57 4.33
N VAL A 48 1.51 6.32 4.71
CA VAL A 48 1.65 5.23 3.74
C VAL A 48 0.32 5.01 3.01
N GLU A 49 -0.80 4.95 3.73
CA GLU A 49 -2.12 4.80 3.11
C GLU A 49 -2.42 5.96 2.18
N ASP A 50 -2.15 7.19 2.63
CA ASP A 50 -2.35 8.39 1.81
C ASP A 50 -1.47 8.36 0.57
N PHE A 51 -0.24 7.92 0.69
CA PHE A 51 0.68 7.76 -0.43
C PHE A 51 0.13 6.78 -1.47
N PHE A 52 -0.34 5.63 -1.03
CA PHE A 52 -0.89 4.60 -1.92
C PHE A 52 -2.21 5.06 -2.59
N MET A 53 -2.91 5.99 -1.98
CA MET A 53 -4.13 6.58 -2.54
C MET A 53 -3.89 7.84 -3.36
N ASN A 54 -2.63 8.26 -3.53
CA ASN A 54 -2.24 9.52 -4.18
C ASN A 54 -2.79 10.76 -3.47
N LYS A 55 -2.93 10.69 -2.15
CA LYS A 55 -3.47 11.76 -1.31
C LYS A 55 -2.48 12.33 -0.31
N LEU A 56 -1.20 12.00 -0.47
CA LEU A 56 -0.15 12.48 0.42
C LEU A 56 -0.04 14.01 0.31
N ILE A 57 -0.04 14.67 1.47
CA ILE A 57 0.15 16.12 1.53
C ILE A 57 1.66 16.40 1.53
N ILE A 58 2.17 16.87 0.41
CA ILE A 58 3.62 17.00 0.19
C ILE A 58 4.26 17.98 1.16
N SER A 59 3.53 19.02 1.57
CA SER A 59 4.05 20.02 2.53
C SER A 59 4.17 19.51 3.97
N ASP A 60 3.63 18.33 4.29
CA ASP A 60 3.68 17.80 5.65
C ASP A 60 5.08 17.36 6.09
N HIS A 61 5.95 17.05 5.14
CA HIS A 61 7.34 16.68 5.43
C HIS A 61 8.24 16.89 4.20
N ASP A 62 9.46 17.34 4.42
CA ASP A 62 10.40 17.62 3.32
C ASP A 62 10.69 16.39 2.44
N TYR A 63 10.77 15.21 3.04
CA TYR A 63 11.00 13.96 2.32
C TYR A 63 9.91 13.69 1.26
N PHE A 64 8.69 14.16 1.48
CA PHE A 64 7.57 13.89 0.58
C PHE A 64 7.75 14.52 -0.80
N GLN A 65 8.57 15.56 -0.91
CA GLN A 65 8.91 16.16 -2.20
C GLN A 65 9.69 15.18 -3.08
N GLU A 66 10.48 14.29 -2.50
CA GLU A 66 11.28 13.31 -3.25
C GLU A 66 10.41 12.21 -3.87
N ILE A 67 9.22 11.97 -3.33
CA ILE A 67 8.33 10.90 -3.76
C ILE A 67 7.02 11.40 -4.36
N GLN A 68 6.87 12.71 -4.55
CA GLN A 68 5.59 13.33 -4.95
C GLN A 68 5.05 12.80 -6.29
N ASP A 69 5.91 12.38 -7.21
CA ASP A 69 5.53 11.90 -8.53
C ASP A 69 5.42 10.37 -8.60
N MET A 70 5.67 9.66 -7.51
CA MET A 70 5.56 8.21 -7.47
C MET A 70 4.11 7.78 -7.26
N LYS A 71 3.70 6.77 -8.03
CA LYS A 71 2.37 6.15 -7.90
C LYS A 71 2.57 4.67 -7.65
N VAL A 72 2.42 4.27 -6.40
CA VAL A 72 2.66 2.91 -5.94
C VAL A 72 1.58 2.44 -4.98
N SER A 73 1.48 1.14 -4.81
CA SER A 73 0.64 0.52 -3.79
C SER A 73 1.14 -0.88 -3.50
N SER A 74 0.44 -1.59 -2.63
CA SER A 74 0.70 -2.99 -2.33
C SER A 74 -0.60 -3.76 -2.23
N HIS A 75 -0.53 -5.08 -2.34
CA HIS A 75 -1.70 -5.93 -2.14
C HIS A 75 -2.11 -5.94 -0.67
N LEU A 76 -1.15 -6.00 0.23
CA LEU A 76 -1.35 -5.96 1.67
C LEU A 76 -0.35 -4.99 2.28
N TYR A 77 -0.83 -4.18 3.21
CA TYR A 77 0.02 -3.35 4.04
C TYR A 77 -0.21 -3.74 5.50
N ILE A 78 0.83 -4.18 6.17
CA ILE A 78 0.77 -4.63 7.56
C ILE A 78 1.48 -3.60 8.41
N LYS A 79 0.73 -2.97 9.30
CA LYS A 79 1.27 -1.98 10.22
C LYS A 79 2.03 -2.64 11.38
N ARG A 80 2.85 -1.87 12.08
CA ARG A 80 3.59 -2.36 13.25
C ARG A 80 2.69 -2.87 14.36
N THR A 81 1.47 -2.38 14.44
CA THR A 81 0.46 -2.85 15.39
C THR A 81 -0.11 -4.22 15.03
N GLY A 82 0.16 -4.71 13.82
CA GLY A 82 -0.45 -5.90 13.27
C GLY A 82 -1.72 -5.65 12.46
N GLU A 83 -2.21 -4.41 12.39
CA GLU A 83 -3.36 -4.07 11.55
C GLU A 83 -3.01 -4.34 10.08
N ILE A 84 -3.92 -4.99 9.37
CA ILE A 84 -3.76 -5.33 7.95
C ILE A 84 -4.74 -4.50 7.13
N ILE A 85 -4.23 -3.89 6.07
CA ILE A 85 -5.00 -3.14 5.08
C ILE A 85 -4.70 -3.73 3.70
N GLN A 86 -5.73 -3.93 2.92
CA GLN A 86 -5.59 -4.40 1.54
C GLN A 86 -6.12 -3.41 0.52
#